data_2f13b159ce9a8dffff95dfcf023b4802
#
_entry.id   2f13b159ce9a8dffff95dfcf023b4802
#
_cell.length_a   1.000
_cell.length_b   1.000
_cell.length_c   1.000
_cell.angle_alpha   90.00
_cell.angle_beta   90.00
_cell.angle_gamma   90.00
#
_symmetry.space_group_name_H-M   'P 1'
#
loop_
_entity.id
_entity.type
_entity.pdbx_description
1 polymer ?
#
loop_
_entity_poly.entity_id
_entity_poly.type
_entity_poly.pdbx_seq_one_letter_code
_entity_poly.pdbx_strand_id
1 'polypeptide(L)'
;MKKEINMYEKYCAGCGLCHAVRETPINYENGFLKPDLMKEDLDFCEKVCPANGKHIDLLNKDYPWGKFLLAKLTWSKDQKIRYQASSGGTLTTIAIFLIENGIVDEIIQIKKNNKNPIQTEYTISRNAEEIKKCSGSRY
;
A
#
# COMPACT_ATOMS: atom_id res chain seq x y z
N MET A 1 -11.86 22.65 -14.77
CA MET A 1 -12.75 21.74 -14.04
C MET A 1 -12.70 20.30 -14.55
N LYS A 2 -13.26 19.94 -15.71
CA LYS A 2 -13.13 18.58 -16.30
C LYS A 2 -11.67 18.11 -16.44
N LYS A 3 -10.71 18.98 -16.63
CA LYS A 3 -9.28 18.67 -16.77
C LYS A 3 -8.62 18.26 -15.46
N GLU A 4 -9.07 18.79 -14.32
CA GLU A 4 -8.54 18.45 -12.98
C GLU A 4 -9.05 17.10 -12.50
N ILE A 5 -10.34 16.82 -12.66
CA ILE A 5 -10.92 15.51 -12.35
C ILE A 5 -10.22 14.41 -13.20
N ASN A 6 -10.05 14.67 -14.50
CA ASN A 6 -9.42 13.73 -15.42
C ASN A 6 -7.97 13.38 -15.03
N MET A 7 -7.24 14.27 -14.34
CA MET A 7 -5.90 13.96 -13.84
C MET A 7 -5.96 12.87 -12.76
N TYR A 8 -6.84 12.98 -11.78
CA TYR A 8 -6.99 11.96 -10.73
C TYR A 8 -7.45 10.62 -11.29
N GLU A 9 -8.43 10.62 -12.19
CA GLU A 9 -8.90 9.40 -12.86
C GLU A 9 -7.79 8.72 -13.67
N LYS A 10 -6.99 9.50 -14.38
CA LYS A 10 -5.89 9.00 -15.22
C LYS A 10 -4.78 8.33 -14.42
N TYR A 11 -4.42 8.89 -13.26
CA TYR A 11 -3.31 8.41 -12.42
C TYR A 11 -3.79 7.65 -11.19
N CYS A 12 -5.06 7.31 -11.12
CA CYS A 12 -5.65 6.58 -10.01
C CYS A 12 -4.98 5.22 -9.82
N ALA A 13 -4.44 5.00 -8.62
CA ALA A 13 -3.85 3.72 -8.23
C ALA A 13 -4.88 2.70 -7.72
N GLY A 14 -6.18 3.04 -7.69
CA GLY A 14 -7.24 2.16 -7.17
C GLY A 14 -7.16 1.91 -5.67
N CYS A 15 -6.53 2.79 -4.89
CA CYS A 15 -6.28 2.56 -3.46
C CYS A 15 -7.54 2.62 -2.57
N GLY A 16 -8.67 3.11 -3.09
CA GLY A 16 -9.96 3.16 -2.40
C GLY A 16 -10.10 4.20 -1.29
N LEU A 17 -9.11 5.06 -1.05
CA LEU A 17 -9.13 6.03 0.05
C LEU A 17 -10.29 7.03 -0.07
N CYS A 18 -10.60 7.51 -1.28
CA CYS A 18 -11.75 8.38 -1.53
C CYS A 18 -13.08 7.71 -1.16
N HIS A 19 -13.25 6.43 -1.47
CA HIS A 19 -14.42 5.67 -1.03
C HIS A 19 -14.47 5.50 0.48
N ALA A 20 -13.37 5.09 1.10
CA ALA A 20 -13.32 4.81 2.53
C ALA A 20 -13.62 6.03 3.42
N VAL A 21 -13.27 7.24 2.95
CA VAL A 21 -13.40 8.48 3.75
C VAL A 21 -14.58 9.35 3.31
N ARG A 22 -14.89 9.35 2.01
CA ARG A 22 -15.89 10.24 1.40
C ARG A 22 -17.07 9.48 0.80
N GLU A 23 -17.07 8.15 0.89
CA GLU A 23 -18.07 7.28 0.26
C GLU A 23 -18.20 7.48 -1.26
N THR A 24 -17.17 8.05 -1.89
CA THR A 24 -17.14 8.28 -3.34
C THR A 24 -17.37 6.95 -4.06
N PRO A 25 -18.32 6.85 -4.99
CA PRO A 25 -18.58 5.61 -5.72
C PRO A 25 -17.34 5.13 -6.47
N ILE A 26 -17.13 3.81 -6.48
CA ILE A 26 -16.05 3.17 -7.24
C ILE A 26 -16.66 2.27 -8.31
N ASN A 27 -16.27 2.51 -9.54
CA ASN A 27 -16.67 1.74 -10.71
C ASN A 27 -15.52 0.84 -11.17
N TYR A 28 -15.88 -0.27 -11.81
CA TYR A 28 -14.90 -1.16 -12.43
C TYR A 28 -14.89 -0.92 -13.95
N GLU A 29 -13.81 -0.27 -14.42
CA GLU A 29 -13.68 0.13 -15.82
C GLU A 29 -12.39 -0.43 -16.43
N ASN A 30 -12.51 -1.15 -17.54
CA ASN A 30 -11.36 -1.70 -18.28
C ASN A 30 -10.36 -2.50 -17.42
N GLY A 31 -10.85 -3.22 -16.40
CA GLY A 31 -10.01 -3.99 -15.50
C GLY A 31 -9.48 -3.24 -14.29
N PHE A 32 -9.86 -1.97 -14.11
CA PHE A 32 -9.37 -1.11 -13.03
C PHE A 32 -10.51 -0.55 -12.17
N LEU A 33 -10.25 -0.42 -10.88
CA LEU A 33 -11.13 0.31 -9.98
C LEU A 33 -10.93 1.81 -10.20
N LYS A 34 -12.01 2.51 -10.53
CA LYS A 34 -12.02 3.95 -10.81
C LYS A 34 -13.04 4.65 -9.93
N PRO A 35 -12.68 5.75 -9.25
CA PRO A 35 -13.63 6.55 -8.51
C PRO A 35 -14.46 7.41 -9.46
N ASP A 36 -15.74 7.54 -9.16
CA ASP A 36 -16.63 8.53 -9.80
C ASP A 36 -16.54 9.85 -9.02
N LEU A 37 -15.52 10.64 -9.32
CA LEU A 37 -15.18 11.86 -8.58
C LEU A 37 -16.11 13.00 -8.95
N MET A 38 -16.66 13.64 -7.93
CA MET A 38 -17.39 14.90 -8.04
C MET A 38 -16.51 16.09 -7.67
N LYS A 39 -17.00 17.28 -7.92
CA LYS A 39 -16.27 18.53 -7.63
C LYS A 39 -15.91 18.65 -6.13
N GLU A 40 -16.81 18.21 -5.29
CA GLU A 40 -16.67 18.23 -3.83
C GLU A 40 -15.54 17.30 -3.33
N ASP A 41 -15.14 16.32 -4.13
CA ASP A 41 -14.06 15.39 -3.79
C ASP A 41 -12.67 15.97 -4.06
N LEU A 42 -12.58 17.03 -4.90
CA LEU A 42 -11.28 17.58 -5.33
C LEU A 42 -10.44 18.12 -4.18
N ASP A 43 -11.04 18.82 -3.22
CA ASP A 43 -10.32 19.36 -2.05
C ASP A 43 -9.72 18.25 -1.19
N PHE A 44 -10.42 17.14 -1.07
CA PHE A 44 -9.92 15.96 -0.37
C PHE A 44 -8.82 15.28 -1.20
N CYS A 45 -9.04 15.07 -2.48
CA CYS A 45 -8.06 14.48 -3.38
C CYS A 45 -6.75 15.30 -3.43
N GLU A 46 -6.85 16.61 -3.40
CA GLU A 46 -5.68 17.50 -3.37
C GLU A 46 -4.81 17.30 -2.15
N LYS A 47 -5.42 16.97 -1.00
CA LYS A 47 -4.70 16.79 0.27
C LYS A 47 -4.10 15.40 0.46
N VAL A 48 -4.76 14.36 -0.04
CA VAL A 48 -4.43 12.98 0.35
C VAL A 48 -4.24 12.00 -0.81
N CYS A 49 -4.71 12.32 -2.02
CA CYS A 49 -4.65 11.40 -3.13
C CYS A 49 -3.23 11.24 -3.66
N PRO A 50 -2.67 10.02 -3.71
CA PRO A 50 -1.33 9.80 -4.25
C PRO A 50 -1.21 10.17 -5.74
N ALA A 51 -2.33 10.20 -6.49
CA ALA A 51 -2.33 10.58 -7.90
C ALA A 51 -2.05 12.08 -8.14
N ASN A 52 -2.17 12.93 -7.10
CA ASN A 52 -1.96 14.36 -7.27
C ASN A 52 -0.46 14.76 -7.41
N GLY A 53 0.46 13.91 -6.98
CA GLY A 53 1.90 14.13 -7.09
C GLY A 53 2.49 15.29 -6.27
N LYS A 54 1.66 16.11 -5.62
CA LYS A 54 2.11 17.31 -4.89
C LYS A 54 2.88 17.00 -3.60
N HIS A 55 2.70 15.80 -3.07
CA HIS A 55 3.35 15.36 -1.82
C HIS A 55 4.74 14.76 -2.03
N ILE A 56 5.16 14.69 -3.28
CA ILE A 56 6.45 14.12 -3.64
C ILE A 56 7.32 15.28 -4.11
N ASP A 57 8.13 15.83 -3.23
CA ASP A 57 9.24 16.72 -3.60
C ASP A 57 10.32 15.86 -4.29
N LEU A 58 9.97 15.40 -5.51
CA LEU A 58 10.75 14.42 -6.27
C LEU A 58 11.95 15.01 -6.97
N LEU A 59 12.11 16.33 -6.95
CA LEU A 59 13.00 16.95 -7.89
C LEU A 59 14.28 17.47 -7.24
N ASN A 60 15.07 16.53 -6.76
CA ASN A 60 16.51 16.69 -7.01
C ASN A 60 16.78 16.02 -8.37
N LYS A 61 17.03 16.80 -9.41
CA LYS A 61 17.30 16.30 -10.79
C LYS A 61 18.52 15.37 -10.85
N ASP A 62 19.35 15.39 -9.81
CA ASP A 62 20.60 14.61 -9.72
C ASP A 62 20.36 13.18 -9.18
N TYR A 63 19.17 12.88 -8.64
CA TYR A 63 18.86 11.56 -8.09
C TYR A 63 17.53 11.04 -8.63
N PRO A 64 17.52 10.08 -9.57
CA PRO A 64 16.31 9.52 -10.16
C PRO A 64 15.37 8.83 -9.15
N TRP A 65 15.88 8.51 -7.96
CA TRP A 65 15.14 7.85 -6.87
C TRP A 65 14.56 8.82 -5.83
N GLY A 66 14.72 10.14 -6.03
CA GLY A 66 14.31 11.16 -5.07
C GLY A 66 15.26 11.29 -3.87
N LYS A 67 14.85 12.08 -2.87
CA LYS A 67 15.64 12.28 -1.64
C LYS A 67 15.54 11.07 -0.72
N PHE A 68 16.65 10.61 -0.21
CA PHE A 68 16.71 9.58 0.83
C PHE A 68 17.78 9.93 1.88
N LEU A 69 17.56 9.52 3.11
CA LEU A 69 18.54 9.70 4.18
C LEU A 69 19.55 8.55 4.22
N LEU A 70 19.09 7.36 3.93
CA LEU A 70 19.86 6.15 4.04
C LEU A 70 19.28 5.06 3.17
N ALA A 71 20.11 4.34 2.42
CA ALA A 71 19.76 3.12 1.72
C ALA A 71 20.60 1.97 2.28
N LYS A 72 19.95 0.88 2.69
CA LYS A 72 20.60 -0.33 3.21
C LYS A 72 20.03 -1.58 2.58
N LEU A 73 20.90 -2.53 2.32
CA LEU A 73 20.50 -3.89 2.00
C LEU A 73 20.26 -4.64 3.32
N THR A 74 19.07 -5.19 3.49
CA THR A 74 18.67 -5.83 4.74
C THR A 74 18.00 -7.18 4.50
N TRP A 75 18.07 -8.06 5.50
CA TRP A 75 17.39 -9.35 5.50
C TRP A 75 17.14 -9.83 6.93
N SER A 76 16.20 -10.77 7.09
CA SER A 76 15.94 -11.42 8.37
C SER A 76 17.12 -12.28 8.81
N LYS A 77 17.47 -12.24 10.11
CA LYS A 77 18.41 -13.20 10.73
C LYS A 77 17.78 -14.57 10.89
N ASP A 78 16.46 -14.65 11.05
CA ASP A 78 15.72 -15.90 11.08
C ASP A 78 15.70 -16.52 9.67
N GLN A 79 16.35 -17.65 9.52
CA GLN A 79 16.47 -18.34 8.24
C GLN A 79 15.12 -18.82 7.68
N LYS A 80 14.16 -19.19 8.54
CA LYS A 80 12.82 -19.60 8.10
C LYS A 80 12.07 -18.44 7.51
N ILE A 81 12.07 -17.28 8.20
CA ILE A 81 11.47 -16.05 7.68
C ILE A 81 12.16 -15.64 6.37
N ARG A 82 13.50 -15.65 6.34
CA ARG A 82 14.27 -15.27 5.16
C ARG A 82 13.96 -16.15 3.94
N TYR A 83 13.76 -17.45 4.14
CA TYR A 83 13.45 -18.40 3.08
C TYR A 83 12.00 -18.26 2.57
N GLN A 84 11.03 -18.07 3.47
CA GLN A 84 9.61 -18.03 3.15
C GLN A 84 9.14 -16.68 2.64
N ALA A 85 9.81 -15.60 3.04
CA ALA A 85 9.41 -14.24 2.68
C ALA A 85 10.09 -13.77 1.39
N SER A 86 9.47 -12.81 0.73
CA SER A 86 10.10 -12.09 -0.37
C SER A 86 11.12 -11.08 0.14
N SER A 87 12.10 -10.75 -0.70
CA SER A 87 13.10 -9.71 -0.42
C SER A 87 13.80 -9.86 0.94
N GLY A 88 14.14 -11.10 1.29
CA GLY A 88 14.90 -11.42 2.51
C GLY A 88 14.12 -11.31 3.83
N GLY A 89 12.80 -11.02 3.80
CA GLY A 89 11.95 -11.08 4.99
C GLY A 89 12.07 -9.89 5.95
N THR A 90 12.67 -8.79 5.55
CA THR A 90 12.87 -7.62 6.42
C THR A 90 11.54 -7.06 6.92
N LEU A 91 10.55 -6.84 6.06
CA LEU A 91 9.24 -6.33 6.47
C LEU A 91 8.52 -7.26 7.44
N THR A 92 8.57 -8.58 7.19
CA THR A 92 8.00 -9.58 8.11
C THR A 92 8.66 -9.50 9.48
N THR A 93 10.00 -9.37 9.54
CA THR A 93 10.74 -9.23 10.79
C THR A 93 10.39 -7.97 11.54
N ILE A 94 10.28 -6.83 10.83
CA ILE A 94 9.87 -5.54 11.42
C ILE A 94 8.44 -5.64 11.98
N ALA A 95 7.50 -6.20 11.22
CA ALA A 95 6.13 -6.37 11.67
C ALA A 95 6.03 -7.22 12.94
N ILE A 96 6.76 -8.34 13.01
CA ILE A 96 6.85 -9.18 14.21
C ILE A 96 7.41 -8.38 15.39
N PHE A 97 8.51 -7.67 15.18
CA PHE A 97 9.13 -6.84 16.22
C PHE A 97 8.15 -5.78 16.77
N LEU A 98 7.39 -5.11 15.92
CA LEU A 98 6.43 -4.09 16.33
C LEU A 98 5.32 -4.65 17.21
N ILE A 99 4.76 -5.81 16.85
CA ILE A 99 3.72 -6.50 17.63
C ILE A 99 4.28 -7.05 18.95
N GLU A 100 5.41 -7.76 18.92
CA GLU A 100 5.99 -8.40 20.10
C GLU A 100 6.46 -7.38 21.16
N ASN A 101 6.80 -6.18 20.75
CA ASN A 101 7.18 -5.09 21.67
C ASN A 101 6.03 -4.15 22.03
N GLY A 102 4.80 -4.44 21.61
CA GLY A 102 3.61 -3.64 21.92
C GLY A 102 3.68 -2.21 21.35
N ILE A 103 4.44 -2.01 20.27
CA ILE A 103 4.54 -0.70 19.60
C ILE A 103 3.29 -0.45 18.76
N VAL A 104 2.70 -1.50 18.23
CA VAL A 104 1.41 -1.50 17.53
C VAL A 104 0.56 -2.67 18.02
N ASP A 105 -0.76 -2.50 18.00
CA ASP A 105 -1.71 -3.54 18.43
C ASP A 105 -2.03 -4.52 17.30
N GLU A 106 -1.97 -4.05 16.06
CA GLU A 106 -2.39 -4.82 14.88
C GLU A 106 -1.56 -4.44 13.66
N ILE A 107 -1.40 -5.40 12.73
CA ILE A 107 -0.81 -5.19 11.41
C ILE A 107 -1.84 -5.56 10.35
N ILE A 108 -2.15 -4.62 9.46
CA ILE A 108 -2.97 -4.90 8.27
C ILE A 108 -2.05 -5.40 7.16
N GLN A 109 -2.36 -6.56 6.64
CA GLN A 109 -1.56 -7.23 5.60
C GLN A 109 -2.44 -7.76 4.47
N ILE A 110 -1.80 -8.13 3.39
CA ILE A 110 -2.42 -8.83 2.27
C ILE A 110 -2.03 -10.30 2.32
N LYS A 111 -3.00 -11.18 2.18
CA LYS A 111 -2.78 -12.62 2.06
C LYS A 111 -3.48 -13.20 0.83
N LYS A 112 -3.13 -14.42 0.47
CA LYS A 112 -3.81 -15.21 -0.55
C LYS A 112 -5.26 -15.47 -0.13
N ASN A 113 -6.21 -15.26 -1.04
CA ASN A 113 -7.58 -15.69 -0.82
C ASN A 113 -7.66 -17.22 -0.97
N ASN A 114 -8.23 -17.89 0.05
CA ASN A 114 -8.30 -19.35 0.07
C ASN A 114 -9.35 -19.92 -0.92
N LYS A 115 -10.38 -19.14 -1.24
CA LYS A 115 -11.45 -19.55 -2.16
C LYS A 115 -11.06 -19.30 -3.62
N ASN A 116 -10.36 -18.22 -3.87
CA ASN A 116 -9.87 -17.87 -5.20
C ASN A 116 -8.38 -17.49 -5.13
N PRO A 117 -7.47 -18.42 -5.42
CA PRO A 117 -6.02 -18.21 -5.27
C PRO A 117 -5.40 -17.12 -6.13
N ILE A 118 -6.10 -16.67 -7.17
CA ILE A 118 -5.68 -15.57 -8.05
C ILE A 118 -5.92 -14.23 -7.35
N GLN A 119 -6.89 -14.17 -6.44
CA GLN A 119 -7.23 -12.97 -5.70
C GLN A 119 -6.46 -12.88 -4.39
N THR A 120 -6.30 -11.66 -3.92
CA THR A 120 -5.78 -11.35 -2.60
C THR A 120 -6.91 -10.83 -1.70
N GLU A 121 -6.71 -10.98 -0.40
CA GLU A 121 -7.59 -10.39 0.61
C GLU A 121 -6.76 -9.73 1.70
N TYR A 122 -7.29 -8.69 2.33
CA TYR A 122 -6.66 -8.12 3.51
C TYR A 122 -6.91 -9.00 4.73
N THR A 123 -6.02 -8.93 5.69
CA THR A 123 -6.16 -9.58 6.99
C THR A 123 -5.51 -8.73 8.07
N ILE A 124 -6.03 -8.84 9.28
CA ILE A 124 -5.47 -8.21 10.47
C ILE A 124 -4.68 -9.28 11.21
N SER A 125 -3.43 -9.01 11.50
CA SER A 125 -2.53 -9.89 12.25
C SER A 125 -2.17 -9.26 13.59
N ARG A 126 -2.28 -10.05 14.66
CA ARG A 126 -2.04 -9.62 16.05
C ARG A 126 -0.89 -10.36 16.74
N ASN A 127 -0.28 -11.30 16.05
CA ASN A 127 0.84 -12.08 16.56
C ASN A 127 1.80 -12.52 15.44
N ALA A 128 2.99 -12.98 15.83
CA ALA A 128 4.04 -13.39 14.91
C ALA A 128 3.62 -14.49 13.94
N GLU A 129 2.81 -15.45 14.37
CA GLU A 129 2.39 -16.57 13.52
C GLU A 129 1.42 -16.12 12.42
N GLU A 130 0.51 -15.22 12.74
CA GLU A 130 -0.39 -14.62 11.76
C GLU A 130 0.38 -13.77 10.72
N ILE A 131 1.37 -13.01 11.18
CA ILE A 131 2.25 -12.23 10.31
C ILE A 131 3.03 -13.12 9.34
N LYS A 132 3.62 -14.20 9.83
CA LYS A 132 4.37 -15.17 9.00
C LYS A 132 3.50 -15.82 7.92
N LYS A 133 2.22 -16.11 8.19
CA LYS A 133 1.28 -16.67 7.20
C LYS A 133 1.02 -15.73 6.02
N CYS A 134 1.25 -14.44 6.19
CA CYS A 134 1.08 -13.43 5.14
C CYS A 134 2.39 -13.11 4.41
N SER A 135 3.52 -13.73 4.79
CA SER A 135 4.80 -13.48 4.14
C SER A 135 4.82 -13.90 2.67
N GLY A 136 5.67 -13.27 1.89
CA GLY A 136 5.76 -13.47 0.44
C GLY A 136 5.14 -12.32 -0.36
N SER A 137 5.49 -12.24 -1.66
CA SER A 137 4.89 -11.26 -2.58
C SER A 137 3.52 -11.69 -3.06
N ARG A 138 2.67 -10.70 -3.32
CA ARG A 138 1.36 -10.84 -3.97
C ARG A 138 1.25 -9.77 -5.05
N TYR A 139 0.85 -10.18 -6.23
CA TYR A 139 0.70 -9.33 -7.42
C TYR A 139 -0.71 -9.48 -7.96
#